data_96d66bfa85b8966a552f486c160566f2
#
_entry.id   96d66bfa85b8966a552f486c160566f2
#
_cell.length_a   1.000
_cell.length_b   1.000
_cell.length_c   1.000
_cell.angle_alpha   90.00
_cell.angle_beta   90.00
_cell.angle_gamma   90.00
#
_symmetry.space_group_name_H-M   'P 1'
#
loop_
_entity.id
_entity.type
_entity.pdbx_description
1 polymer ?
#
loop_
_entity_poly.entity_id
_entity_poly.type
_entity_poly.pdbx_seq_one_letter_code
_entity_poly.pdbx_strand_id
1 'polypeptide(L)'
;MSKTIEHQRETDIRGLCCAQPIIRLASELKMMQSGEVLLAISDKSSMLKDIPAFCDQTGHPLLGHEDQQGIYRFWIQKGIDRSHRS
;
A
#
# COMPACT_ATOMS: atom_id res chain seq x y z
N MET A 1 -11.59 7.09 -19.56
CA MET A 1 -10.62 7.06 -19.18
C MET A 1 -10.43 6.60 -17.88
N SER A 2 -9.64 5.86 -17.60
CA SER A 2 -9.49 5.36 -16.36
C SER A 2 -8.91 6.29 -15.46
N LYS A 3 -9.16 6.25 -14.18
CA LYS A 3 -8.55 7.04 -13.32
C LYS A 3 -7.34 6.45 -12.93
N THR A 4 -6.28 6.74 -13.32
CA THR A 4 -4.99 6.18 -12.98
C THR A 4 -4.28 7.07 -12.01
N ILE A 5 -3.96 6.56 -10.87
CA ILE A 5 -3.18 7.28 -9.89
C ILE A 5 -1.73 6.99 -10.17
N GLU A 6 -0.95 8.03 -10.33
CA GLU A 6 0.47 7.83 -10.62
C GLU A 6 1.19 7.26 -9.42
N HIS A 7 2.15 6.43 -9.65
CA HIS A 7 2.93 5.85 -8.58
C HIS A 7 4.40 5.82 -8.97
N GLN A 8 5.27 5.90 -8.00
CA GLN A 8 6.70 5.90 -8.22
C GLN A 8 7.30 4.53 -7.93
N ARG A 9 6.57 3.68 -7.23
CA ARG A 9 7.10 2.38 -6.87
C ARG A 9 5.98 1.36 -6.90
N GLU A 10 6.28 0.14 -7.23
CA GLU A 10 5.29 -0.90 -7.33
C GLU A 10 5.78 -2.15 -6.64
N THR A 11 4.93 -2.85 -5.94
CA THR A 11 5.31 -4.09 -5.31
C THR A 11 4.21 -5.12 -5.52
N ASP A 12 4.60 -6.34 -5.82
CA ASP A 12 3.68 -7.42 -6.08
C ASP A 12 3.66 -8.30 -4.85
N ILE A 13 2.56 -8.29 -4.13
CA ILE A 13 2.44 -9.10 -2.92
C ILE A 13 1.49 -10.27 -3.14
N ARG A 14 1.24 -10.64 -4.38
CA ARG A 14 0.43 -11.80 -4.67
C ARG A 14 1.18 -13.04 -4.20
N GLY A 15 0.45 -14.01 -3.72
CA GLY A 15 1.04 -15.25 -3.25
C GLY A 15 1.59 -15.21 -1.83
N LEU A 16 1.65 -14.04 -1.23
CA LEU A 16 2.12 -13.94 0.15
C LEU A 16 0.94 -14.17 1.09
N CYS A 17 1.21 -14.72 2.25
CA CYS A 17 0.14 -14.98 3.18
C CYS A 17 0.49 -14.49 4.56
N CYS A 18 -0.50 -14.53 5.42
CA CYS A 18 -0.34 -14.15 6.83
C CYS A 18 0.07 -12.71 6.94
N ALA A 19 1.13 -12.41 7.64
CA ALA A 19 1.57 -11.05 7.83
C ALA A 19 2.56 -10.59 6.78
N GLN A 20 2.98 -11.48 5.88
CA GLN A 20 4.00 -11.15 4.90
C GLN A 20 3.65 -9.99 3.98
N PRO A 21 2.40 -9.89 3.49
CA PRO A 21 2.08 -8.77 2.60
C PRO A 21 2.27 -7.43 3.30
N ILE A 22 1.85 -7.34 4.54
CA ILE A 22 1.95 -6.08 5.27
C ILE A 22 3.41 -5.74 5.60
N ILE A 23 4.19 -6.75 5.93
CA ILE A 23 5.60 -6.54 6.21
C ILE A 23 6.29 -6.03 4.94
N ARG A 24 5.91 -6.59 3.78
CA ARG A 24 6.51 -6.15 2.54
C ARG A 24 6.14 -4.70 2.25
N LEU A 25 4.89 -4.32 2.49
CA LEU A 25 4.47 -2.95 2.27
C LEU A 25 5.23 -2.00 3.18
N ALA A 26 5.38 -2.38 4.45
CA ALA A 26 6.10 -1.53 5.39
C ALA A 26 7.55 -1.35 4.94
N SER A 27 8.15 -2.43 4.48
CA SER A 27 9.53 -2.39 4.03
C SER A 27 9.69 -1.49 2.82
N GLU A 28 8.76 -1.58 1.85
CA GLU A 28 8.85 -0.77 0.66
C GLU A 28 8.64 0.70 1.00
N LEU A 29 7.66 1.00 1.84
CA LEU A 29 7.38 2.38 2.19
C LEU A 29 8.53 3.00 2.95
N LYS A 30 9.23 2.19 3.73
CA LYS A 30 10.34 2.70 4.49
C LYS A 30 11.44 3.24 3.60
N MET A 31 11.58 2.71 2.40
CA MET A 31 12.60 3.15 1.49
C MET A 31 12.13 4.26 0.58
N MET A 32 10.90 4.72 0.73
CA MET A 32 10.36 5.75 -0.14
C MET A 32 10.41 7.09 0.54
N GLN A 33 10.32 8.14 -0.24
CA GLN A 33 10.32 9.49 0.30
C GLN A 33 8.90 9.96 0.47
N SER A 34 8.69 10.89 1.38
CA SER A 34 7.36 11.41 1.66
C SER A 34 6.73 11.92 0.38
N GLY A 35 5.50 11.59 0.17
CA GLY A 35 4.77 12.01 -1.02
C GLY A 35 4.81 11.03 -2.17
N GLU A 36 5.73 10.06 -2.14
CA GLU A 36 5.77 9.08 -3.20
C GLU A 36 4.64 8.08 -3.02
N VAL A 37 4.20 7.50 -4.11
CA VAL A 37 3.08 6.58 -4.09
C VAL A 37 3.54 5.18 -4.43
N LEU A 38 3.08 4.22 -3.64
CA LEU A 38 3.40 2.81 -3.85
C LEU A 38 2.16 2.10 -4.36
N LEU A 39 2.29 1.37 -5.44
CA LEU A 39 1.19 0.55 -5.93
C LEU A 39 1.45 -0.87 -5.43
N ALA A 40 0.53 -1.39 -4.65
CA ALA A 40 0.61 -2.75 -4.14
C ALA A 40 -0.40 -3.61 -4.85
N ILE A 41 0.01 -4.77 -5.33
CA ILE A 41 -0.85 -5.67 -6.07
C ILE A 41 -1.00 -6.96 -5.27
N SER A 42 -2.23 -7.34 -4.98
CA SER A 42 -2.52 -8.52 -4.18
C SER A 42 -3.59 -9.38 -4.82
N ASP A 43 -3.62 -10.65 -4.48
CA ASP A 43 -4.68 -11.53 -4.94
C ASP A 43 -5.49 -12.02 -3.74
N LYS A 44 -5.34 -11.39 -2.56
CA LYS A 44 -6.07 -11.79 -1.38
C LYS A 44 -7.12 -10.78 -1.00
N SER A 45 -8.36 -11.21 -0.89
CA SER A 45 -9.43 -10.29 -0.53
C SER A 45 -9.27 -9.74 0.88
N SER A 46 -8.53 -10.43 1.73
CA SER A 46 -8.30 -9.93 3.08
C SER A 46 -7.57 -8.60 3.06
N MET A 47 -6.84 -8.31 1.99
CA MET A 47 -6.13 -7.05 1.91
C MET A 47 -7.08 -5.87 1.83
N LEU A 48 -8.32 -6.09 1.41
CA LEU A 48 -9.30 -5.01 1.38
C LEU A 48 -9.55 -4.47 2.79
N LYS A 49 -9.22 -5.27 3.81
CA LYS A 49 -9.39 -4.84 5.15
C LYS A 49 -8.04 -4.54 5.76
N ASP A 50 -7.06 -5.37 5.50
CA ASP A 50 -5.76 -5.26 6.14
C ASP A 50 -4.97 -4.02 5.69
N ILE A 51 -5.03 -3.68 4.42
CA ILE A 51 -4.27 -2.55 3.94
C ILE A 51 -4.82 -1.22 4.45
N PRO A 52 -6.15 -1.00 4.44
CA PRO A 52 -6.65 0.24 5.02
C PRO A 52 -6.31 0.36 6.51
N ALA A 53 -6.34 -0.77 7.24
CA ALA A 53 -5.99 -0.74 8.65
C ALA A 53 -4.52 -0.39 8.83
N PHE A 54 -3.66 -0.95 7.99
CA PHE A 54 -2.24 -0.66 8.03
C PHE A 54 -2.00 0.82 7.75
N CYS A 55 -2.69 1.36 6.74
CA CYS A 55 -2.52 2.75 6.39
C CYS A 55 -2.96 3.66 7.53
N ASP A 56 -4.06 3.28 8.18
CA ASP A 56 -4.56 4.08 9.29
C ASP A 56 -3.58 4.05 10.46
N GLN A 57 -3.00 2.90 10.73
CA GLN A 57 -2.10 2.77 11.86
C GLN A 57 -0.76 3.45 11.63
N THR A 58 -0.31 3.49 10.41
CA THR A 58 1.01 4.04 10.12
C THR A 58 0.98 5.47 9.63
N GLY A 59 -0.20 5.98 9.32
CA GLY A 59 -0.28 7.35 8.84
C GLY A 59 0.02 7.55 7.37
N HIS A 60 0.11 6.46 6.60
CA HIS A 60 0.32 6.58 5.16
C HIS A 60 -1.04 6.62 4.50
N PRO A 61 -1.41 7.70 3.81
CA PRO A 61 -2.74 7.78 3.21
C PRO A 61 -2.95 6.74 2.13
N LEU A 62 -4.14 6.14 2.11
CA LEU A 62 -4.50 5.22 1.04
C LEU A 62 -5.25 6.06 0.02
N LEU A 63 -4.64 6.26 -1.14
CA LEU A 63 -5.22 7.13 -2.14
C LEU A 63 -6.37 6.48 -2.90
N GLY A 64 -6.34 5.17 -3.04
CA GLY A 64 -7.42 4.48 -3.72
C GLY A 64 -7.11 3.02 -3.87
N HIS A 65 -8.08 2.27 -4.36
CA HIS A 65 -7.87 0.86 -4.62
C HIS A 65 -8.79 0.40 -5.73
N GLU A 66 -8.43 -0.70 -6.35
CA GLU A 66 -9.23 -1.28 -7.40
C GLU A 66 -9.35 -2.77 -7.17
N ASP A 67 -10.48 -3.36 -7.61
CA ASP A 67 -10.70 -4.77 -7.49
C ASP A 67 -11.14 -5.22 -8.86
N GLN A 68 -10.34 -6.04 -9.54
CA GLN A 68 -10.66 -6.46 -10.86
C GLN A 68 -10.31 -7.92 -11.03
N GLN A 69 -11.33 -8.74 -11.15
CA GLN A 69 -11.13 -10.17 -11.40
C GLN A 69 -10.21 -10.84 -10.40
N GLY A 70 -10.41 -10.54 -9.15
CA GLY A 70 -9.62 -11.18 -8.10
C GLY A 70 -8.26 -10.57 -7.86
N ILE A 71 -7.93 -9.54 -8.60
CA ILE A 71 -6.67 -8.84 -8.39
C ILE A 71 -7.00 -7.50 -7.78
N TYR A 72 -6.33 -7.17 -6.70
CA TYR A 72 -6.58 -5.97 -5.95
C TYR A 72 -5.37 -5.06 -6.01
N ARG A 73 -5.58 -3.80 -6.37
CA ARG A 73 -4.49 -2.84 -6.45
C ARG A 73 -4.76 -1.75 -5.44
N PHE A 74 -3.72 -1.33 -4.75
CA PHE A 74 -3.86 -0.31 -3.73
C PHE A 74 -2.78 0.75 -3.94
N TRP A 75 -3.17 2.01 -3.95
CA TRP A 75 -2.22 3.11 -4.11
C TRP A 75 -2.05 3.76 -2.74
N ILE A 76 -0.88 3.60 -2.17
CA ILE A 76 -0.57 4.08 -0.82
C ILE A 76 0.49 5.16 -0.92
N GLN A 77 0.20 6.32 -0.39
CA GLN A 77 1.18 7.40 -0.43
C GLN A 77 2.02 7.37 0.82
N LYS A 78 3.32 7.58 0.67
CA LYS A 78 4.21 7.62 1.81
C LYS A 78 3.87 8.88 2.62
N GLY A 79 3.50 8.70 3.83
CA GLY A 79 3.14 9.81 4.69
C GLY A 79 4.36 10.56 5.18
N ILE A 80 4.13 11.70 5.78
CA ILE A 80 5.19 12.47 6.33
C ILE A 80 5.63 11.81 7.61
N ASP A 81 6.92 11.62 7.75
CA ASP A 81 7.45 10.95 8.91
C ASP A 81 7.49 11.91 10.05
N ARG A 82 6.60 11.74 11.01
CA ARG A 82 6.64 12.59 12.14
C ARG A 82 6.95 11.84 13.32
N SER A 83 7.11 10.58 13.21
CA SER A 83 7.29 9.78 14.38
C SER A 83 8.49 10.04 15.07
N HIS A 84 9.41 10.55 14.37
CA HIS A 84 10.61 10.67 15.01
C HIS A 84 10.50 11.63 16.02
N ARG A 85 9.61 12.22 16.15
CA ARG A 85 9.61 13.10 17.00
C ARG A 85 9.47 12.62 18.05
N SER A 86 9.71 12.19 18.30
CA SER A 86 9.54 11.75 19.23
C SER A 86 9.70 11.44 19.61
#